data_1b63587f2f05c02024d30eceb9922bab
#
_entry.id   1b63587f2f05c02024d30eceb9922bab
#
_cell.length_a   1.000
_cell.length_b   1.000
_cell.length_c   1.000
_cell.angle_alpha   90.00
_cell.angle_beta   90.00
_cell.angle_gamma   90.00
#
_symmetry.space_group_name_H-M   'P 1'
#
loop_
_entity.id
_entity.type
_entity.pdbx_description
1 polymer ?
#
loop_
_entity_poly.entity_id
_entity_poly.type
_entity_poly.pdbx_seq_one_letter_code
_entity_poly.pdbx_strand_id
1 'polypeptide(L)'
;LGMVLVTIEQKHPEYLSAGIFKGIIIFFMALLVTVCFHELAHAIAFKLQRIDIRMIAIFPICLIREKEGLKFHIAISMEIGFGGIVIPEIPTISNQTEYESFQGKMRVSLVSAPLCSAFIGLISLILVLCTTKYIGNDFCSYYFLFFSAVFLWSVYINLTSMLDLGSIVGDYSAVKKIKDNNGYALLQIYNYFLLQENEKKFEMRENQRYFIEKLYETGNNLSLDKEDNSINVLLINAVLYESLMRRNRDNTEIINF
;
A
#
# COMPACT_ATOMS: atom_id res chain seq x y z
N LEU A 1 24.91 -12.73 -2.90
CA LEU A 1 25.47 -11.36 -2.96
C LEU A 1 26.91 -11.34 -2.42
N GLY A 2 27.18 -11.85 -1.23
CA GLY A 2 28.51 -11.90 -0.61
C GLY A 2 29.57 -12.58 -1.49
N MET A 3 29.27 -13.74 -2.09
CA MET A 3 30.20 -14.43 -2.99
C MET A 3 30.54 -13.61 -4.24
N VAL A 4 29.59 -12.91 -4.82
CA VAL A 4 29.85 -12.05 -6.01
C VAL A 4 30.70 -10.84 -5.64
N LEU A 5 30.44 -10.22 -4.50
CA LEU A 5 31.27 -9.12 -3.99
C LEU A 5 32.71 -9.58 -3.72
N VAL A 6 32.89 -10.75 -3.08
CA VAL A 6 34.22 -11.35 -2.84
C VAL A 6 34.94 -11.68 -4.15
N THR A 7 34.25 -12.15 -5.17
CA THR A 7 34.87 -12.46 -6.48
C THR A 7 35.29 -11.20 -7.22
N ILE A 8 34.53 -10.11 -7.11
CA ILE A 8 34.87 -8.81 -7.69
C ILE A 8 36.06 -8.20 -6.93
N GLU A 9 36.06 -8.29 -5.59
CA GLU A 9 37.13 -7.82 -4.73
C GLU A 9 38.46 -8.50 -5.05
N GLN A 10 38.47 -9.81 -5.26
CA GLN A 10 39.69 -10.56 -5.58
C GLN A 10 40.28 -10.24 -6.96
N LYS A 11 39.44 -9.87 -7.94
CA LYS A 11 39.87 -9.58 -9.31
C LYS A 11 40.22 -8.11 -9.56
N HIS A 12 39.64 -7.20 -8.80
CA HIS A 12 39.75 -5.75 -9.05
C HIS A 12 39.70 -4.95 -7.75
N PRO A 13 40.77 -5.00 -6.90
CA PRO A 13 40.78 -4.30 -5.61
C PRO A 13 40.65 -2.77 -5.74
N GLU A 14 41.04 -2.19 -6.88
CA GLU A 14 40.94 -0.77 -7.19
C GLU A 14 39.48 -0.27 -7.33
N TYR A 15 38.52 -1.16 -7.57
CA TYR A 15 37.10 -0.81 -7.71
C TYR A 15 36.31 -0.88 -6.41
N LEU A 16 36.92 -1.27 -5.29
CA LEU A 16 36.19 -1.61 -4.06
C LEU A 16 35.37 -0.45 -3.53
N SER A 17 35.91 0.76 -3.41
CA SER A 17 35.15 1.91 -2.88
C SER A 17 34.08 2.41 -3.86
N ALA A 18 34.39 2.51 -5.15
CA ALA A 18 33.46 2.87 -6.19
C ALA A 18 32.44 1.74 -6.47
N GLY A 19 32.86 0.47 -6.30
CA GLY A 19 32.00 -0.71 -6.45
C GLY A 19 30.93 -0.80 -5.36
N ILE A 20 31.27 -0.56 -4.10
CA ILE A 20 30.32 -0.57 -2.99
C ILE A 20 29.25 0.51 -3.18
N PHE A 21 29.64 1.75 -3.50
CA PHE A 21 28.72 2.85 -3.70
C PHE A 21 27.74 2.58 -4.86
N LYS A 22 28.24 2.09 -6.00
CA LYS A 22 27.40 1.68 -7.13
C LYS A 22 26.47 0.52 -6.75
N GLY A 23 26.96 -0.45 -5.98
CA GLY A 23 26.17 -1.56 -5.47
C GLY A 23 25.02 -1.10 -4.59
N ILE A 24 25.23 -0.14 -3.72
CA ILE A 24 24.19 0.47 -2.87
C ILE A 24 23.12 1.17 -3.74
N ILE A 25 23.55 1.97 -4.74
CA ILE A 25 22.62 2.64 -5.67
C ILE A 25 21.77 1.61 -6.41
N ILE A 26 22.39 0.55 -6.96
CA ILE A 26 21.68 -0.50 -7.68
C ILE A 26 20.67 -1.20 -6.77
N PHE A 27 21.04 -1.48 -5.53
CA PHE A 27 20.18 -2.13 -4.55
C PHE A 27 18.94 -1.28 -4.22
N PHE A 28 19.09 0.05 -4.03
CA PHE A 28 17.98 0.96 -3.82
C PHE A 28 17.14 1.17 -5.07
N MET A 29 17.76 1.23 -6.25
CA MET A 29 17.02 1.30 -7.52
C MET A 29 16.18 0.04 -7.75
N ALA A 30 16.70 -1.14 -7.41
CA ALA A 30 15.96 -2.39 -7.46
C ALA A 30 14.75 -2.39 -6.51
N LEU A 31 14.91 -1.85 -5.28
CA LEU A 31 13.81 -1.66 -4.34
C LEU A 31 12.72 -0.77 -4.94
N LEU A 32 13.10 0.43 -5.43
CA LEU A 32 12.14 1.36 -6.03
C LEU A 32 11.37 0.73 -7.19
N VAL A 33 12.06 0.04 -8.08
CA VAL A 33 11.44 -0.65 -9.21
C VAL A 33 10.46 -1.72 -8.71
N THR A 34 10.85 -2.54 -7.74
CA THR A 34 9.98 -3.61 -7.19
C THR A 34 8.75 -3.02 -6.52
N VAL A 35 8.90 -1.97 -5.70
CA VAL A 35 7.77 -1.27 -5.05
C VAL A 35 6.88 -0.60 -6.10
N CYS A 36 7.45 0.04 -7.13
CA CYS A 36 6.67 0.63 -8.22
C CYS A 36 5.73 -0.38 -8.88
N PHE A 37 6.22 -1.55 -9.23
CA PHE A 37 5.40 -2.59 -9.86
C PHE A 37 4.35 -3.15 -8.89
N HIS A 38 4.69 -3.27 -7.61
CA HIS A 38 3.77 -3.70 -6.56
C HIS A 38 2.59 -2.71 -6.46
N GLU A 39 2.85 -1.43 -6.29
CA GLU A 39 1.81 -0.40 -6.17
C GLU A 39 1.01 -0.22 -7.46
N LEU A 40 1.68 -0.26 -8.62
CA LEU A 40 0.98 -0.22 -9.89
C LEU A 40 0.02 -1.40 -10.07
N ALA A 41 0.34 -2.58 -9.55
CA ALA A 41 -0.56 -3.73 -9.61
C ALA A 41 -1.84 -3.50 -8.79
N HIS A 42 -1.74 -2.89 -7.58
CA HIS A 42 -2.91 -2.43 -6.83
C HIS A 42 -3.76 -1.45 -7.65
N ALA A 43 -3.12 -0.44 -8.23
CA ALA A 43 -3.80 0.59 -9.01
C ALA A 43 -4.49 0.01 -10.26
N ILE A 44 -3.80 -0.85 -11.01
CA ILE A 44 -4.36 -1.50 -12.18
C ILE A 44 -5.55 -2.39 -11.80
N ALA A 45 -5.43 -3.16 -10.71
CA ALA A 45 -6.52 -4.01 -10.24
C ALA A 45 -7.77 -3.21 -9.87
N PHE A 46 -7.64 -2.06 -9.22
CA PHE A 46 -8.77 -1.16 -8.97
C PHE A 46 -9.34 -0.61 -10.28
N LYS A 47 -8.49 -0.15 -11.20
CA LYS A 47 -8.95 0.40 -12.49
C LYS A 47 -9.69 -0.63 -13.34
N LEU A 48 -9.23 -1.88 -13.41
CA LEU A 48 -9.92 -2.98 -14.10
C LEU A 48 -11.31 -3.26 -13.50
N GLN A 49 -11.49 -2.98 -12.21
CA GLN A 49 -12.76 -3.09 -11.49
C GLN A 49 -13.61 -1.79 -11.53
N ARG A 50 -13.22 -0.82 -12.39
CA ARG A 50 -13.91 0.47 -12.55
C ARG A 50 -13.90 1.33 -11.28
N ILE A 51 -12.84 1.23 -10.50
CA ILE A 51 -12.59 2.11 -9.37
C ILE A 51 -11.48 3.07 -9.77
N ASP A 52 -11.74 4.35 -9.60
CA ASP A 52 -10.74 5.38 -9.85
C ASP A 52 -9.69 5.40 -8.72
N ILE A 53 -8.52 5.93 -9.04
CA ILE A 53 -7.43 6.08 -8.09
C ILE A 53 -7.35 7.54 -7.69
N ARG A 54 -7.39 7.78 -6.39
CA ARG A 54 -7.22 9.11 -5.81
C ARG A 54 -5.76 9.48 -5.66
N MET A 55 -4.95 8.54 -5.19
CA MET A 55 -3.53 8.76 -4.95
C MET A 55 -2.72 7.49 -5.18
N ILE A 56 -1.53 7.67 -5.74
CA ILE A 56 -0.46 6.66 -5.76
C ILE A 56 0.77 7.34 -5.19
N ALA A 57 1.27 6.84 -4.06
CA ALA A 57 2.51 7.31 -3.48
C ALA A 57 3.54 6.17 -3.45
N ILE A 58 4.72 6.45 -3.98
CA ILE A 58 5.90 5.57 -3.96
C ILE A 58 7.05 6.48 -3.61
N PHE A 59 7.57 6.33 -2.38
CA PHE A 59 8.62 7.24 -1.88
C PHE A 59 9.74 7.43 -2.92
N PRO A 60 10.16 8.68 -3.22
CA PRO A 60 9.67 9.97 -2.71
C PRO A 60 8.57 10.63 -3.57
N ILE A 61 7.93 9.92 -4.47
CA ILE A 61 6.99 10.42 -5.47
C ILE A 61 5.56 10.18 -5.01
N CYS A 62 4.69 11.18 -5.18
CA CYS A 62 3.26 11.06 -4.94
C CYS A 62 2.48 11.67 -6.11
N LEU A 63 1.55 10.90 -6.67
CA LEU A 63 0.61 11.32 -7.70
C LEU A 63 -0.77 11.42 -7.07
N ILE A 64 -1.34 12.62 -7.03
CA ILE A 64 -2.66 12.88 -6.46
C ILE A 64 -3.59 13.36 -7.58
N ARG A 65 -4.81 12.79 -7.63
CA ARG A 65 -5.86 13.28 -8.51
C ARG A 65 -6.56 14.46 -7.86
N GLU A 66 -6.41 15.63 -8.46
CA GLU A 66 -7.15 16.85 -8.13
C GLU A 66 -8.21 17.16 -9.20
N LYS A 67 -9.01 18.22 -8.97
CA LYS A 67 -10.07 18.64 -9.92
C LYS A 67 -9.53 18.93 -11.32
N GLU A 68 -8.30 19.42 -11.41
CA GLU A 68 -7.64 19.83 -12.66
C GLU A 68 -6.85 18.69 -13.33
N GLY A 69 -6.85 17.48 -12.75
CA GLY A 69 -6.12 16.30 -13.24
C GLY A 69 -5.15 15.71 -12.23
N LEU A 70 -4.20 14.92 -12.71
CA LEU A 70 -3.16 14.32 -11.88
C LEU A 70 -2.06 15.34 -11.60
N LYS A 71 -1.79 15.61 -10.31
CA LYS A 71 -0.68 16.46 -9.87
C LYS A 71 0.42 15.61 -9.24
N PHE A 72 1.63 15.97 -9.59
CA PHE A 72 2.85 15.37 -9.05
C PHE A 72 3.30 16.15 -7.81
N HIS A 73 3.55 15.42 -6.72
CA HIS A 73 4.10 15.95 -5.48
C HIS A 73 5.32 15.13 -5.07
N ILE A 74 6.28 15.82 -4.46
CA ILE A 74 7.38 15.14 -3.77
C ILE A 74 6.96 14.97 -2.30
N ALA A 75 6.67 13.75 -1.91
CA ALA A 75 6.26 13.44 -0.54
C ALA A 75 7.47 12.87 0.22
N ILE A 76 8.14 13.72 0.99
CA ILE A 76 9.24 13.33 1.88
C ILE A 76 8.70 13.00 3.28
N SER A 77 7.46 12.55 3.39
CA SER A 77 6.94 12.14 4.69
C SER A 77 7.50 10.76 5.04
N MET A 78 8.13 10.64 6.21
CA MET A 78 8.65 9.36 6.70
C MET A 78 7.54 8.35 7.02
N GLU A 79 6.28 8.76 6.99
CA GLU A 79 5.10 7.91 7.25
C GLU A 79 4.88 6.84 6.16
N ILE A 80 5.28 7.14 4.92
CA ILE A 80 5.22 6.17 3.81
C ILE A 80 6.40 5.18 3.88
N GLY A 81 7.47 5.54 4.60
CA GLY A 81 8.69 4.74 4.67
C GLY A 81 9.28 4.50 3.28
N PHE A 82 9.95 3.35 3.09
CA PHE A 82 10.47 2.90 1.78
C PHE A 82 9.44 2.07 1.01
N GLY A 83 8.16 2.11 1.39
CA GLY A 83 7.06 1.43 0.74
C GLY A 83 6.31 2.34 -0.22
N GLY A 84 5.08 1.93 -0.53
CA GLY A 84 4.13 2.70 -1.30
C GLY A 84 2.73 2.58 -0.72
N ILE A 85 1.81 3.34 -1.28
CA ILE A 85 0.39 3.26 -0.96
C ILE A 85 -0.44 3.66 -2.17
N VAL A 86 -1.50 2.90 -2.44
CA VAL A 86 -2.52 3.24 -3.42
C VAL A 86 -3.84 3.50 -2.69
N ILE A 87 -4.39 4.68 -2.90
CA ILE A 87 -5.69 5.05 -2.35
C ILE A 87 -6.72 5.07 -3.49
N PRO A 88 -7.68 4.13 -3.48
CA PRO A 88 -8.78 4.14 -4.42
C PRO A 88 -9.74 5.29 -4.11
N GLU A 89 -10.46 5.77 -5.10
CA GLU A 89 -11.62 6.64 -4.89
C GLU A 89 -12.80 5.78 -4.42
N ILE A 90 -13.31 6.05 -3.22
CA ILE A 90 -14.41 5.26 -2.66
C ILE A 90 -15.69 5.65 -3.38
N PRO A 91 -16.38 4.71 -4.03
CA PRO A 91 -17.70 4.96 -4.61
C PRO A 91 -18.71 5.24 -3.49
N THR A 92 -19.83 5.89 -3.83
CA THR A 92 -20.94 6.01 -2.89
C THR A 92 -21.44 4.61 -2.52
N ILE A 93 -21.48 4.33 -1.22
CA ILE A 93 -21.94 3.07 -0.65
C ILE A 93 -23.28 3.34 0.03
N SER A 94 -24.38 2.90 -0.60
CA SER A 94 -25.74 3.20 -0.17
C SER A 94 -26.45 1.99 0.47
N ASN A 95 -25.87 0.80 0.37
CA ASN A 95 -26.48 -0.43 0.87
C ASN A 95 -25.44 -1.54 1.11
N GLN A 96 -25.89 -2.64 1.72
CA GLN A 96 -25.06 -3.79 2.07
C GLN A 96 -24.40 -4.44 0.82
N THR A 97 -25.12 -4.54 -0.28
CA THR A 97 -24.62 -5.18 -1.52
C THR A 97 -23.43 -4.38 -2.11
N GLU A 98 -23.55 -3.06 -2.13
CA GLU A 98 -22.47 -2.17 -2.60
C GLU A 98 -21.26 -2.23 -1.68
N TYR A 99 -21.48 -2.29 -0.37
CA TYR A 99 -20.44 -2.46 0.63
C TYR A 99 -19.65 -3.78 0.42
N GLU A 100 -20.34 -4.90 0.30
CA GLU A 100 -19.74 -6.21 0.05
C GLU A 100 -19.03 -6.27 -1.31
N SER A 101 -19.62 -5.64 -2.32
CA SER A 101 -18.99 -5.50 -3.64
C SER A 101 -17.65 -4.75 -3.55
N PHE A 102 -17.62 -3.63 -2.81
CA PHE A 102 -16.39 -2.86 -2.63
C PHE A 102 -15.34 -3.64 -1.84
N GLN A 103 -15.71 -4.34 -0.78
CA GLN A 103 -14.82 -5.26 -0.07
C GLN A 103 -14.22 -6.32 -0.99
N GLY A 104 -15.04 -6.90 -1.88
CA GLY A 104 -14.58 -7.85 -2.88
C GLY A 104 -13.51 -7.27 -3.81
N LYS A 105 -13.74 -6.05 -4.28
CA LYS A 105 -12.81 -5.32 -5.14
C LYS A 105 -11.51 -4.97 -4.42
N MET A 106 -11.56 -4.58 -3.14
CA MET A 106 -10.38 -4.37 -2.31
C MET A 106 -9.54 -5.64 -2.20
N ARG A 107 -10.17 -6.79 -1.91
CA ARG A 107 -9.45 -8.07 -1.80
C ARG A 107 -8.74 -8.44 -3.10
N VAL A 108 -9.36 -8.23 -4.25
CA VAL A 108 -8.73 -8.48 -5.56
C VAL A 108 -7.50 -7.59 -5.75
N SER A 109 -7.61 -6.30 -5.40
CA SER A 109 -6.48 -5.39 -5.46
C SER A 109 -5.34 -5.83 -4.54
N LEU A 110 -5.64 -6.18 -3.28
CA LEU A 110 -4.65 -6.61 -2.31
C LEU A 110 -3.91 -7.90 -2.71
N VAL A 111 -4.58 -8.83 -3.39
CA VAL A 111 -3.92 -10.06 -3.91
C VAL A 111 -3.06 -9.75 -5.13
N SER A 112 -3.45 -8.80 -5.97
CA SER A 112 -2.78 -8.55 -7.25
C SER A 112 -1.33 -8.08 -7.10
N ALA A 113 -1.03 -7.29 -6.09
CA ALA A 113 0.29 -6.70 -5.91
C ALA A 113 1.36 -7.71 -5.46
N PRO A 114 1.14 -8.56 -4.43
CA PRO A 114 2.07 -9.63 -4.11
C PRO A 114 2.25 -10.63 -5.28
N LEU A 115 1.18 -10.95 -6.01
CA LEU A 115 1.28 -11.81 -7.21
C LEU A 115 2.16 -11.17 -8.29
N CYS A 116 2.00 -9.87 -8.54
CA CYS A 116 2.85 -9.13 -9.47
C CYS A 116 4.32 -9.16 -9.00
N SER A 117 4.57 -8.92 -7.71
CA SER A 117 5.92 -8.99 -7.14
C SER A 117 6.53 -10.39 -7.27
N ALA A 118 5.74 -11.45 -7.02
CA ALA A 118 6.19 -12.83 -7.21
C ALA A 118 6.56 -13.11 -8.67
N PHE A 119 5.75 -12.62 -9.62
CA PHE A 119 6.00 -12.78 -11.05
C PHE A 119 7.27 -12.05 -11.49
N ILE A 120 7.48 -10.81 -11.04
CA ILE A 120 8.69 -10.05 -11.33
C ILE A 120 9.91 -10.72 -10.70
N GLY A 121 9.78 -11.23 -9.47
CA GLY A 121 10.83 -12.02 -8.82
C GLY A 121 11.22 -13.24 -9.63
N LEU A 122 10.25 -13.98 -10.17
CA LEU A 122 10.51 -15.14 -11.03
C LEU A 122 11.23 -14.77 -12.33
N ILE A 123 10.79 -13.70 -13.00
CA ILE A 123 11.47 -13.19 -14.20
C ILE A 123 12.91 -12.79 -13.85
N SER A 124 13.11 -12.08 -12.74
CA SER A 124 14.43 -11.65 -12.29
C SER A 124 15.34 -12.83 -11.99
N LEU A 125 14.82 -13.90 -11.37
CA LEU A 125 15.57 -15.13 -11.14
C LEU A 125 16.02 -15.79 -12.45
N ILE A 126 15.13 -15.88 -13.44
CA ILE A 126 15.48 -16.40 -14.76
C ILE A 126 16.60 -15.58 -15.41
N LEU A 127 16.50 -14.24 -15.34
CA LEU A 127 17.52 -13.34 -15.88
C LEU A 127 18.86 -13.50 -15.14
N VAL A 128 18.84 -13.67 -13.81
CA VAL A 128 20.03 -13.98 -13.02
C VAL A 128 20.68 -15.26 -13.52
N LEU A 129 19.92 -16.33 -13.68
CA LEU A 129 20.44 -17.63 -14.16
C LEU A 129 21.02 -17.53 -15.58
N CYS A 130 20.40 -16.76 -16.47
CA CYS A 130 20.91 -16.52 -17.83
C CYS A 130 22.20 -15.71 -17.84
N THR A 131 22.37 -14.76 -16.93
CA THR A 131 23.54 -13.87 -16.88
C THR A 131 24.74 -14.50 -16.19
N THR A 132 24.57 -15.56 -15.41
CA THR A 132 25.69 -16.23 -14.68
C THR A 132 26.83 -16.67 -15.58
N LYS A 133 26.56 -17.05 -16.83
CA LYS A 133 27.57 -17.48 -17.81
C LYS A 133 28.47 -16.33 -18.30
N TYR A 134 28.07 -15.11 -18.12
CA TYR A 134 28.74 -13.91 -18.62
C TYR A 134 29.34 -13.05 -17.49
N ILE A 135 29.43 -13.59 -16.27
CA ILE A 135 30.07 -12.94 -15.12
C ILE A 135 31.56 -12.81 -15.42
N GLY A 136 32.02 -11.62 -15.66
CA GLY A 136 33.41 -11.31 -16.09
C GLY A 136 33.45 -10.11 -17.02
N ASN A 137 32.31 -9.70 -17.54
CA ASN A 137 32.10 -8.43 -18.20
C ASN A 137 31.42 -7.48 -17.21
N ASP A 138 31.95 -6.28 -17.01
CA ASP A 138 31.49 -5.29 -16.03
C ASP A 138 29.98 -5.00 -16.19
N PHE A 139 29.54 -4.88 -17.44
CA PHE A 139 28.13 -4.64 -17.75
C PHE A 139 27.24 -5.80 -17.28
N CYS A 140 27.61 -7.05 -17.56
CA CYS A 140 26.85 -8.22 -17.12
C CYS A 140 26.84 -8.37 -15.59
N SER A 141 27.89 -7.93 -14.91
CA SER A 141 27.97 -7.96 -13.45
C SER A 141 26.98 -7.00 -12.79
N TYR A 142 26.77 -5.80 -13.36
CA TYR A 142 25.75 -4.87 -12.87
C TYR A 142 24.30 -5.37 -13.12
N TYR A 143 24.03 -5.98 -14.27
CA TYR A 143 22.73 -6.62 -14.55
C TYR A 143 22.47 -7.76 -13.56
N PHE A 144 23.44 -8.63 -13.35
CA PHE A 144 23.35 -9.70 -12.38
C PHE A 144 23.02 -9.18 -10.99
N LEU A 145 23.71 -8.13 -10.54
CA LEU A 145 23.49 -7.52 -9.24
C LEU A 145 22.08 -6.91 -9.14
N PHE A 146 21.65 -6.17 -10.17
CA PHE A 146 20.33 -5.56 -10.22
C PHE A 146 19.21 -6.59 -10.15
N PHE A 147 19.22 -7.60 -11.01
CA PHE A 147 18.17 -8.63 -11.02
C PHE A 147 18.21 -9.51 -9.76
N SER A 148 19.38 -9.76 -9.19
CA SER A 148 19.50 -10.43 -7.90
C SER A 148 18.86 -9.61 -6.79
N ALA A 149 19.07 -8.31 -6.78
CA ALA A 149 18.43 -7.41 -5.81
C ALA A 149 16.91 -7.33 -6.02
N VAL A 150 16.41 -7.23 -7.27
CA VAL A 150 14.97 -7.27 -7.57
C VAL A 150 14.35 -8.57 -7.08
N PHE A 151 15.00 -9.71 -7.32
CA PHE A 151 14.53 -11.00 -6.81
C PHE A 151 14.44 -11.02 -5.29
N LEU A 152 15.49 -10.58 -4.58
CA LEU A 152 15.51 -10.54 -3.12
C LEU A 152 14.41 -9.61 -2.56
N TRP A 153 14.23 -8.42 -3.14
CA TRP A 153 13.16 -7.51 -2.75
C TRP A 153 11.78 -8.07 -3.02
N SER A 154 11.59 -8.76 -4.15
CA SER A 154 10.33 -9.43 -4.47
C SER A 154 10.00 -10.52 -3.45
N VAL A 155 10.98 -11.33 -3.04
CA VAL A 155 10.81 -12.32 -1.97
C VAL A 155 10.47 -11.63 -0.65
N TYR A 156 11.20 -10.58 -0.29
CA TYR A 156 10.96 -9.83 0.95
C TYR A 156 9.54 -9.25 0.99
N ILE A 157 9.08 -8.57 -0.08
CA ILE A 157 7.73 -8.01 -0.17
C ILE A 157 6.67 -9.11 -0.05
N ASN A 158 6.85 -10.26 -0.70
CA ASN A 158 5.91 -11.36 -0.57
C ASN A 158 5.87 -11.94 0.85
N LEU A 159 7.00 -12.07 1.52
CA LEU A 159 7.04 -12.53 2.92
C LEU A 159 6.37 -11.52 3.85
N THR A 160 6.66 -10.23 3.68
CA THR A 160 6.03 -9.17 4.50
C THR A 160 4.53 -9.06 4.24
N SER A 161 4.06 -9.35 3.03
CA SER A 161 2.62 -9.41 2.69
C SER A 161 1.85 -10.51 3.46
N MET A 162 2.55 -11.50 4.01
CA MET A 162 1.96 -12.55 4.85
C MET A 162 1.96 -12.21 6.33
N LEU A 163 2.64 -11.13 6.75
CA LEU A 163 2.75 -10.77 8.16
C LEU A 163 1.44 -10.17 8.69
N ASP A 164 1.16 -10.48 9.94
CA ASP A 164 0.11 -9.88 10.75
C ASP A 164 0.68 -9.57 12.12
N LEU A 165 1.06 -8.32 12.31
CA LEU A 165 1.65 -7.82 13.56
C LEU A 165 0.70 -6.85 14.29
N GLY A 166 -0.61 -7.06 14.11
CA GLY A 166 -1.64 -6.21 14.71
C GLY A 166 -1.81 -4.88 13.98
N SER A 167 -0.93 -3.91 14.21
CA SER A 167 -0.96 -2.59 13.55
C SER A 167 -0.39 -2.61 12.12
N ILE A 168 0.48 -3.55 11.81
CA ILE A 168 1.08 -3.73 10.50
C ILE A 168 0.55 -5.02 9.90
N VAL A 169 -0.28 -4.91 8.88
CA VAL A 169 -0.93 -6.05 8.22
C VAL A 169 -0.53 -6.04 6.76
N GLY A 170 0.15 -7.10 6.33
CA GLY A 170 0.52 -7.27 4.93
C GLY A 170 -0.68 -7.65 4.06
N ASP A 171 -0.55 -7.51 2.74
CA ASP A 171 -1.67 -7.62 1.79
C ASP A 171 -2.42 -8.94 1.86
N TYR A 172 -1.73 -10.09 1.90
CA TYR A 172 -2.39 -11.39 2.01
C TYR A 172 -3.12 -11.55 3.34
N SER A 173 -2.53 -11.06 4.43
CA SER A 173 -3.17 -11.08 5.74
C SER A 173 -4.37 -10.14 5.80
N ALA A 174 -4.29 -8.98 5.14
CA ALA A 174 -5.40 -8.03 5.00
C ALA A 174 -6.57 -8.64 4.23
N VAL A 175 -6.32 -9.40 3.13
CA VAL A 175 -7.37 -10.12 2.40
C VAL A 175 -8.15 -11.07 3.29
N LYS A 176 -7.44 -11.85 4.13
CA LYS A 176 -8.06 -12.75 5.09
C LYS A 176 -8.87 -11.98 6.12
N LYS A 177 -8.28 -10.94 6.73
CA LYS A 177 -8.97 -10.11 7.73
C LYS A 177 -10.21 -9.41 7.15
N ILE A 178 -10.17 -8.87 5.94
CA ILE A 178 -11.34 -8.26 5.29
C ILE A 178 -12.48 -9.28 5.12
N LYS A 179 -12.14 -10.55 4.85
CA LYS A 179 -13.14 -11.61 4.71
C LYS A 179 -13.74 -12.04 6.05
N ASP A 180 -12.88 -12.20 7.05
CA ASP A 180 -13.24 -12.88 8.31
C ASP A 180 -13.66 -11.90 9.42
N ASN A 181 -13.31 -10.60 9.29
CA ASN A 181 -13.55 -9.56 10.29
C ASN A 181 -14.15 -8.31 9.67
N ASN A 182 -15.46 -8.13 9.83
CA ASN A 182 -16.19 -6.98 9.29
C ASN A 182 -15.69 -5.64 9.88
N GLY A 183 -15.27 -5.61 11.15
CA GLY A 183 -14.71 -4.42 11.79
C GLY A 183 -13.41 -3.98 11.14
N TYR A 184 -12.52 -4.93 10.81
CA TYR A 184 -11.30 -4.64 10.06
C TYR A 184 -11.60 -4.09 8.66
N ALA A 185 -12.55 -4.70 7.95
CA ALA A 185 -12.96 -4.24 6.63
C ALA A 185 -13.50 -2.80 6.66
N LEU A 186 -14.34 -2.48 7.66
CA LEU A 186 -14.85 -1.13 7.90
C LEU A 186 -13.73 -0.13 8.15
N LEU A 187 -12.76 -0.47 9.00
CA LEU A 187 -11.59 0.38 9.28
C LEU A 187 -10.76 0.65 8.03
N GLN A 188 -10.52 -0.35 7.19
CA GLN A 188 -9.74 -0.16 5.96
C GLN A 188 -10.46 0.80 5.00
N ILE A 189 -11.77 0.66 4.82
CA ILE A 189 -12.56 1.57 3.99
C ILE A 189 -12.57 2.96 4.62
N TYR A 190 -12.72 3.05 5.94
CA TYR A 190 -12.72 4.30 6.67
C TYR A 190 -11.37 5.05 6.57
N ASN A 191 -10.26 4.34 6.63
CA ASN A 191 -8.94 4.94 6.40
C ASN A 191 -8.83 5.53 5.00
N TYR A 192 -9.27 4.80 3.97
CA TYR A 192 -9.32 5.35 2.61
C TYR A 192 -10.24 6.56 2.52
N PHE A 193 -11.37 6.54 3.22
CA PHE A 193 -12.31 7.67 3.28
C PHE A 193 -11.66 8.92 3.89
N LEU A 194 -10.97 8.78 5.02
CA LEU A 194 -10.28 9.90 5.68
C LEU A 194 -9.18 10.50 4.78
N LEU A 195 -8.43 9.66 4.08
CA LEU A 195 -7.37 10.11 3.17
C LEU A 195 -7.89 10.84 1.91
N GLN A 196 -9.19 10.78 1.65
CA GLN A 196 -9.87 11.52 0.58
C GLN A 196 -10.53 12.80 1.07
N GLU A 197 -10.55 13.04 2.38
CA GLU A 197 -11.20 14.19 2.98
C GLU A 197 -10.63 15.50 2.43
N ASN A 198 -11.49 16.42 2.08
CA ASN A 198 -11.16 17.75 1.55
C ASN A 198 -12.05 18.82 2.20
N GLU A 199 -12.03 20.03 1.63
CA GLU A 199 -12.86 21.15 2.12
C GLU A 199 -14.36 20.82 2.20
N LYS A 200 -14.85 19.86 1.36
CA LYS A 200 -16.24 19.40 1.35
C LYS A 200 -16.50 18.18 2.24
N LYS A 201 -15.78 18.06 3.34
CA LYS A 201 -15.82 16.89 4.24
C LYS A 201 -17.22 16.51 4.73
N PHE A 202 -18.12 17.48 4.92
CA PHE A 202 -19.50 17.22 5.35
C PHE A 202 -20.34 16.64 4.21
N GLU A 203 -20.27 17.20 2.99
CA GLU A 203 -20.94 16.67 1.80
C GLU A 203 -20.49 15.23 1.51
N MET A 204 -19.20 14.94 1.67
CA MET A 204 -18.66 13.58 1.52
C MET A 204 -19.28 12.61 2.53
N ARG A 205 -19.51 13.02 3.78
CA ARG A 205 -20.14 12.19 4.81
C ARG A 205 -21.60 11.91 4.52
N GLU A 206 -22.35 12.89 4.02
CA GLU A 206 -23.74 12.69 3.60
C GLU A 206 -23.86 11.69 2.46
N ASN A 207 -22.95 11.77 1.47
CA ASN A 207 -22.90 10.83 0.36
C ASN A 207 -22.53 9.40 0.79
N GLN A 208 -21.89 9.24 1.97
CA GLN A 208 -21.49 7.96 2.55
C GLN A 208 -22.30 7.58 3.79
N ARG A 209 -23.52 8.10 3.92
CA ARG A 209 -24.36 7.96 5.12
C ARG A 209 -24.52 6.50 5.55
N TYR A 210 -24.86 5.59 4.64
CA TYR A 210 -25.00 4.17 4.95
C TYR A 210 -23.72 3.59 5.57
N PHE A 211 -22.58 3.90 4.99
CA PHE A 211 -21.27 3.42 5.48
C PHE A 211 -20.96 3.97 6.88
N ILE A 212 -21.22 5.26 7.11
CA ILE A 212 -21.02 5.90 8.41
C ILE A 212 -21.97 5.32 9.47
N GLU A 213 -23.26 5.10 9.15
CA GLU A 213 -24.21 4.46 10.05
C GLU A 213 -23.77 3.03 10.42
N LYS A 214 -23.28 2.28 9.45
CA LYS A 214 -22.71 0.94 9.69
C LYS A 214 -21.47 0.97 10.59
N LEU A 215 -20.62 1.98 10.47
CA LEU A 215 -19.48 2.20 11.37
C LEU A 215 -19.96 2.41 12.82
N TYR A 216 -21.00 3.26 13.04
CA TYR A 216 -21.62 3.47 14.34
C TYR A 216 -22.22 2.18 14.91
N GLU A 217 -23.00 1.48 14.11
CA GLU A 217 -23.65 0.23 14.54
C GLU A 217 -22.60 -0.82 14.98
N THR A 218 -21.55 -0.98 14.17
CA THR A 218 -20.47 -1.92 14.49
C THR A 218 -19.72 -1.50 15.74
N GLY A 219 -19.37 -0.22 15.88
CA GLY A 219 -18.64 0.29 17.03
C GLY A 219 -19.41 0.22 18.35
N ASN A 220 -20.73 0.47 18.31
CA ASN A 220 -21.60 0.41 19.50
C ASN A 220 -21.84 -1.03 19.98
N ASN A 221 -21.74 -2.02 19.08
CA ASN A 221 -21.95 -3.44 19.41
C ASN A 221 -20.66 -4.17 19.81
N LEU A 222 -19.54 -3.45 19.96
CA LEU A 222 -18.25 -4.04 20.38
C LEU A 222 -18.30 -4.42 21.87
N SER A 223 -18.03 -5.69 22.15
CA SER A 223 -17.67 -6.13 23.51
C SER A 223 -16.16 -5.98 23.68
N LEU A 224 -15.73 -5.24 24.70
CA LEU A 224 -14.31 -5.03 25.03
C LEU A 224 -13.58 -6.30 25.53
N ASP A 225 -14.32 -7.39 25.72
CA ASP A 225 -13.82 -8.64 26.32
C ASP A 225 -13.18 -9.62 25.34
N LYS A 226 -12.98 -9.25 24.05
CA LYS A 226 -12.38 -10.16 23.04
C LYS A 226 -10.92 -9.84 22.78
N GLU A 227 -10.16 -10.90 22.51
CA GLU A 227 -8.70 -10.94 22.33
C GLU A 227 -8.12 -9.95 21.28
N ASP A 228 -8.91 -9.38 20.39
CA ASP A 228 -8.44 -8.43 19.37
C ASP A 228 -8.77 -6.98 19.73
N ASN A 229 -8.21 -6.52 20.86
CA ASN A 229 -8.44 -5.17 21.38
C ASN A 229 -7.99 -4.05 20.46
N SER A 230 -7.02 -4.27 19.57
CA SER A 230 -6.46 -3.20 18.71
C SER A 230 -7.46 -2.71 17.67
N ILE A 231 -8.16 -3.60 16.96
CA ILE A 231 -9.20 -3.24 15.98
C ILE A 231 -10.38 -2.57 16.67
N ASN A 232 -10.78 -3.08 17.83
CA ASN A 232 -11.87 -2.51 18.61
C ASN A 232 -11.58 -1.09 19.07
N VAL A 233 -10.36 -0.82 19.54
CA VAL A 233 -9.92 0.54 19.93
C VAL A 233 -9.93 1.48 18.72
N LEU A 234 -9.44 1.03 17.56
CA LEU A 234 -9.46 1.84 16.34
C LEU A 234 -10.88 2.13 15.86
N LEU A 235 -11.80 1.16 15.94
CA LEU A 235 -13.22 1.37 15.62
C LEU A 235 -13.88 2.37 16.56
N ILE A 236 -13.63 2.28 17.86
CA ILE A 236 -14.13 3.25 18.85
C ILE A 236 -13.60 4.65 18.53
N ASN A 237 -12.30 4.79 18.21
CA ASN A 237 -11.72 6.07 17.82
C ASN A 237 -12.36 6.64 16.55
N ALA A 238 -12.63 5.79 15.56
CA ALA A 238 -13.33 6.20 14.34
C ALA A 238 -14.75 6.72 14.63
N VAL A 239 -15.51 6.00 15.48
CA VAL A 239 -16.85 6.41 15.93
C VAL A 239 -16.81 7.74 16.70
N LEU A 240 -15.85 7.90 17.62
CA LEU A 240 -15.66 9.14 18.37
C LEU A 240 -15.34 10.31 17.43
N TYR A 241 -14.43 10.11 16.47
CA TYR A 241 -14.09 11.12 15.50
C TYR A 241 -15.31 11.56 14.68
N GLU A 242 -16.09 10.62 14.14
CA GLU A 242 -17.31 10.93 13.39
C GLU A 242 -18.37 11.64 14.25
N SER A 243 -18.49 11.25 15.53
CA SER A 243 -19.39 11.91 16.47
C SER A 243 -18.99 13.38 16.70
N LEU A 244 -17.69 13.66 16.84
CA LEU A 244 -17.18 15.03 16.96
C LEU A 244 -17.40 15.83 15.67
N MET A 245 -17.19 15.21 14.51
CA MET A 245 -17.42 15.86 13.22
C MET A 245 -18.90 16.23 13.04
N ARG A 246 -19.83 15.34 13.41
CA ARG A 246 -21.27 15.61 13.38
C ARG A 246 -21.66 16.77 14.29
N ARG A 247 -21.15 16.78 15.53
CA ARG A 247 -21.38 17.88 16.48
C ARG A 247 -20.86 19.22 15.97
N ASN A 248 -19.69 19.23 15.34
CA ASN A 248 -19.12 20.45 14.75
C ASN A 248 -19.95 20.98 13.61
N ARG A 249 -20.54 20.12 12.78
CA ARG A 249 -21.48 20.52 11.72
C ARG A 249 -22.69 21.20 12.31
N ASP A 250 -23.35 20.57 13.28
CA ASP A 250 -24.55 21.11 13.90
C ASP A 250 -24.29 22.49 14.52
N ASN A 251 -23.12 22.68 15.14
CA ASN A 251 -22.71 23.98 15.68
C ASN A 251 -22.46 25.04 14.58
N THR A 252 -21.93 24.64 13.43
CA THR A 252 -21.64 25.56 12.32
C THR A 252 -22.95 26.01 11.63
N GLU A 253 -23.94 25.16 11.56
CA GLU A 253 -25.27 25.51 11.05
C GLU A 253 -25.99 26.52 11.96
N ILE A 254 -25.76 26.41 13.28
CA ILE A 254 -26.33 27.38 14.26
C ILE A 254 -25.68 28.78 14.18
N ILE A 255 -24.38 28.83 13.82
CA ILE A 255 -23.65 30.11 13.72
C ILE A 255 -23.97 30.89 12.43
N ASN A 256 -24.45 30.19 11.40
CA ASN A 256 -24.82 30.78 10.11
C ASN A 256 -26.32 31.22 10.03
N PHE A 257 -27.05 31.19 11.13
CA PHE A 257 -28.35 31.79 11.36
C PHE A 257 -28.24 33.04 12.24
#